data_48a92611c55f803080de028e929aa1b8
#
_entry.id   48a92611c55f803080de028e929aa1b8
#
_cell.length_a   1.000
_cell.length_b   1.000
_cell.length_c   1.000
_cell.angle_alpha   90.00
_cell.angle_beta   90.00
_cell.angle_gamma   90.00
#
_symmetry.space_group_name_H-M   'P 1'
#
loop_
_entity.id
_entity.type
_entity.pdbx_description
1 polymer ?
#
loop_
_entity_poly.entity_id
_entity_poly.type
_entity_poly.pdbx_seq_one_letter_code
_entity_poly.pdbx_strand_id
1 'polypeptide(L)'
;MTTYVSGDWVATRISDPNFLIIDTRYSMRHLMGHLQNAVNVPPPKLRDQQGQLLSPDEFAALFGAAGLGDSITPILYDSYDGRNSAFVAWILEYLGRNDIHIMEIVYDEWKGQGRDVFYRPVPRTARKFTPRINSSVRASLEYVSQTDGLTLVDTRSLEEFQGQSDADQIPGHIPGAISVVWQTLVGQDGNLICEEDEARRIIQAAKIDVSNTVVTYCKVGARAAVGYQTLKRLGFDVKLFDGSYAEWEKSGLPVENPNSD
;
A
#
# COMPACT_ATOMS: atom_id res chain seq x y z
N MET A 1 -4.62 -13.12 -4.06
CA MET A 1 -4.36 -12.46 -2.74
C MET A 1 -2.87 -12.14 -2.68
N THR A 2 -2.52 -10.96 -2.19
CA THR A 2 -1.12 -10.59 -1.92
C THR A 2 -0.53 -11.51 -0.85
N THR A 3 0.69 -12.02 -1.08
CA THR A 3 1.43 -12.86 -0.13
C THR A 3 2.78 -12.26 0.18
N TYR A 4 3.20 -12.36 1.45
CA TYR A 4 4.55 -11.99 1.87
C TYR A 4 5.46 -13.20 1.72
N VAL A 5 6.65 -12.99 1.17
CA VAL A 5 7.60 -14.05 0.82
C VAL A 5 9.00 -13.71 1.33
N SER A 6 9.75 -14.73 1.75
CA SER A 6 11.10 -14.54 2.29
C SER A 6 12.09 -14.03 1.25
N GLY A 7 13.17 -13.40 1.72
CA GLY A 7 14.28 -13.01 0.86
C GLY A 7 14.91 -14.18 0.11
N ASP A 8 14.96 -15.38 0.72
CA ASP A 8 15.46 -16.60 0.08
C ASP A 8 14.55 -17.05 -1.07
N TRP A 9 13.24 -16.97 -0.85
CA TRP A 9 12.28 -17.29 -1.92
C TRP A 9 12.42 -16.34 -3.10
N VAL A 10 12.64 -15.04 -2.86
CA VAL A 10 12.91 -14.05 -3.91
C VAL A 10 14.22 -14.34 -4.62
N ALA A 11 15.30 -14.64 -3.89
CA ALA A 11 16.62 -14.93 -4.46
C ALA A 11 16.58 -16.06 -5.48
N THR A 12 15.78 -17.10 -5.25
CA THR A 12 15.65 -18.24 -6.19
C THR A 12 14.85 -17.89 -7.45
N ARG A 13 14.13 -16.75 -7.49
CA ARG A 13 13.25 -16.32 -8.60
C ARG A 13 13.69 -15.04 -9.29
N ILE A 14 14.75 -14.41 -8.80
CA ILE A 14 15.21 -13.09 -9.27
C ILE A 14 15.62 -13.08 -10.76
N SER A 15 15.95 -14.24 -11.32
CA SER A 15 16.28 -14.41 -12.74
C SER A 15 15.27 -15.24 -13.52
N ASP A 16 14.16 -15.65 -12.90
CA ASP A 16 13.10 -16.41 -13.57
C ASP A 16 12.26 -15.45 -14.44
N PRO A 17 12.11 -15.70 -15.76
CA PRO A 17 11.37 -14.84 -16.68
C PRO A 17 9.86 -14.79 -16.41
N ASN A 18 9.32 -15.68 -15.59
CA ASN A 18 7.93 -15.67 -15.17
C ASN A 18 7.64 -14.66 -14.06
N PHE A 19 8.68 -14.05 -13.48
CA PHE A 19 8.55 -13.06 -12.42
C PHE A 19 9.11 -11.69 -12.86
N LEU A 20 8.50 -10.63 -12.35
CA LEU A 20 9.00 -9.26 -12.49
C LEU A 20 9.29 -8.70 -11.09
N ILE A 21 10.56 -8.39 -10.85
CA ILE A 21 10.97 -7.71 -9.62
C ILE A 21 10.69 -6.22 -9.76
N ILE A 22 9.85 -5.67 -8.88
CA ILE A 22 9.45 -4.27 -8.89
C ILE A 22 9.98 -3.56 -7.63
N ASP A 23 10.87 -2.62 -7.83
CA ASP A 23 11.34 -1.70 -6.80
C ASP A 23 10.32 -0.57 -6.63
N THR A 24 9.68 -0.51 -5.48
CA THR A 24 8.67 0.50 -5.18
C THR A 24 9.25 1.74 -4.49
N ARG A 25 10.56 1.75 -4.20
CA ARG A 25 11.25 2.88 -3.60
C ARG A 25 11.36 4.06 -4.57
N TYR A 26 11.56 5.25 -4.02
CA TYR A 26 11.83 6.44 -4.85
C TYR A 26 13.01 6.22 -5.80
N SER A 27 12.95 6.80 -7.00
CA SER A 27 13.91 6.54 -8.09
C SER A 27 15.37 6.77 -7.69
N MET A 28 15.65 7.77 -6.86
CA MET A 28 17.01 7.99 -6.35
C MET A 28 17.52 6.80 -5.54
N ARG A 29 16.67 6.17 -4.72
CA ARG A 29 17.02 4.97 -3.95
C ARG A 29 17.32 3.78 -4.85
N HIS A 30 16.52 3.62 -5.92
CA HIS A 30 16.77 2.60 -6.94
C HIS A 30 18.13 2.77 -7.61
N LEU A 31 18.49 4.00 -7.99
CA LEU A 31 19.78 4.31 -8.61
C LEU A 31 20.98 4.09 -7.67
N MET A 32 20.76 4.23 -6.36
CA MET A 32 21.78 3.95 -5.32
C MET A 32 21.97 2.46 -5.02
N GLY A 33 21.29 1.59 -5.76
CA GLY A 33 21.37 0.14 -5.68
C GLY A 33 19.99 -0.50 -5.60
N HIS A 34 19.84 -1.61 -6.31
CA HIS A 34 18.58 -2.35 -6.43
C HIS A 34 18.83 -3.85 -6.56
N LEU A 35 17.79 -4.67 -6.39
CA LEU A 35 17.87 -6.11 -6.63
C LEU A 35 18.12 -6.38 -8.12
N GLN A 36 18.78 -7.48 -8.42
CA GLN A 36 19.01 -7.93 -9.79
C GLN A 36 17.69 -7.94 -10.57
N ASN A 37 17.73 -7.51 -11.80
CA ASN A 37 16.58 -7.49 -12.68
C ASN A 37 15.38 -6.63 -12.20
N ALA A 38 15.54 -5.78 -11.19
CA ALA A 38 14.45 -4.93 -10.73
C ALA A 38 14.14 -3.77 -11.69
N VAL A 39 12.86 -3.50 -11.87
CA VAL A 39 12.34 -2.27 -12.49
C VAL A 39 11.83 -1.33 -11.42
N ASN A 40 11.87 -0.02 -11.66
CA ASN A 40 11.42 0.96 -10.67
C ASN A 40 10.04 1.52 -10.99
N VAL A 41 9.09 1.29 -10.09
CA VAL A 41 7.74 1.86 -10.13
C VAL A 41 7.48 2.60 -8.80
N PRO A 42 8.04 3.82 -8.65
CA PRO A 42 7.93 4.58 -7.40
C PRO A 42 6.56 5.28 -7.27
N PRO A 43 6.15 5.66 -6.05
CA PRO A 43 4.85 6.30 -5.78
C PRO A 43 4.52 7.51 -6.66
N PRO A 44 5.46 8.42 -7.00
CA PRO A 44 5.14 9.55 -7.88
C PRO A 44 4.65 9.16 -9.28
N LYS A 45 5.00 7.97 -9.77
CA LYS A 45 4.52 7.46 -11.07
C LYS A 45 3.09 6.92 -11.03
N LEU A 46 2.51 6.79 -9.86
CA LEU A 46 1.17 6.21 -9.67
C LEU A 46 0.07 7.27 -9.70
N ARG A 47 0.44 8.54 -9.85
CA ARG A 47 -0.47 9.68 -9.82
C ARG A 47 -0.18 10.62 -10.97
N ASP A 48 -1.24 11.33 -11.39
CA ASP A 48 -1.15 12.41 -12.37
C ASP A 48 -0.58 13.71 -11.75
N GLN A 49 -0.50 14.77 -12.56
CA GLN A 49 0.00 16.08 -12.11
C GLN A 49 -0.91 16.77 -11.10
N GLN A 50 -2.17 16.37 -11.00
CA GLN A 50 -3.16 16.84 -10.03
C GLN A 50 -3.13 16.02 -8.72
N GLY A 51 -2.28 14.99 -8.65
CA GLY A 51 -2.16 14.09 -7.49
C GLY A 51 -3.25 13.02 -7.43
N GLN A 52 -4.08 12.88 -8.49
CA GLN A 52 -5.07 11.82 -8.59
C GLN A 52 -4.40 10.51 -9.01
N LEU A 53 -4.97 9.37 -8.61
CA LEU A 53 -4.51 8.09 -9.13
C LEU A 53 -4.69 8.04 -10.66
N LEU A 54 -3.73 7.41 -11.33
CA LEU A 54 -3.84 7.13 -12.75
C LEU A 54 -5.12 6.32 -13.05
N SER A 55 -5.67 6.52 -14.23
CA SER A 55 -6.75 5.68 -14.74
C SER A 55 -6.27 4.23 -14.95
N PRO A 56 -7.18 3.24 -15.02
CA PRO A 56 -6.82 1.86 -15.30
C PRO A 56 -5.98 1.67 -16.57
N ASP A 57 -6.26 2.43 -17.63
CA ASP A 57 -5.52 2.35 -18.89
C ASP A 57 -4.10 2.93 -18.76
N GLU A 58 -3.93 4.04 -18.01
CA GLU A 58 -2.63 4.60 -17.72
C GLU A 58 -1.80 3.67 -16.82
N PHE A 59 -2.42 3.02 -15.83
CA PHE A 59 -1.76 1.96 -15.06
C PHE A 59 -1.34 0.80 -15.95
N ALA A 60 -2.21 0.36 -16.87
CA ALA A 60 -1.87 -0.71 -17.82
C ALA A 60 -0.66 -0.33 -18.68
N ALA A 61 -0.60 0.90 -19.16
CA ALA A 61 0.54 1.41 -19.90
C ALA A 61 1.81 1.46 -19.05
N LEU A 62 1.73 1.97 -17.81
CA LEU A 62 2.85 2.07 -16.87
C LEU A 62 3.44 0.69 -16.54
N PHE A 63 2.60 -0.24 -16.08
CA PHE A 63 3.04 -1.58 -15.69
C PHE A 63 3.48 -2.39 -16.91
N GLY A 64 2.77 -2.26 -18.04
CA GLY A 64 3.15 -2.90 -19.30
C GLY A 64 4.52 -2.43 -19.82
N ALA A 65 4.79 -1.14 -19.79
CA ALA A 65 6.10 -0.57 -20.14
C ALA A 65 7.21 -1.04 -19.18
N ALA A 66 6.90 -1.26 -17.91
CA ALA A 66 7.81 -1.85 -16.94
C ALA A 66 8.09 -3.35 -17.17
N GLY A 67 7.36 -4.00 -18.08
CA GLY A 67 7.50 -5.42 -18.41
C GLY A 67 6.52 -6.35 -17.71
N LEU A 68 5.53 -5.83 -16.96
CA LEU A 68 4.47 -6.65 -16.37
C LEU A 68 3.45 -7.01 -17.46
N GLY A 69 3.31 -8.29 -17.74
CA GLY A 69 2.29 -8.84 -18.62
C GLY A 69 1.25 -9.64 -17.85
N ASP A 70 0.19 -10.07 -18.56
CA ASP A 70 -0.90 -10.83 -17.93
C ASP A 70 -0.44 -12.16 -17.29
N SER A 71 0.65 -12.77 -17.83
CA SER A 71 1.22 -14.04 -17.35
C SER A 71 2.46 -13.88 -16.48
N ILE A 72 2.86 -12.65 -16.15
CA ILE A 72 4.07 -12.37 -15.34
C ILE A 72 3.65 -12.05 -13.91
N THR A 73 4.20 -12.76 -12.95
CA THR A 73 3.91 -12.57 -11.53
C THR A 73 4.79 -11.46 -10.94
N PRO A 74 4.21 -10.39 -10.37
CA PRO A 74 4.97 -9.32 -9.74
C PRO A 74 5.49 -9.71 -8.36
N ILE A 75 6.77 -9.39 -8.11
CA ILE A 75 7.40 -9.42 -6.78
C ILE A 75 7.81 -8.00 -6.43
N LEU A 76 7.19 -7.46 -5.41
CA LEU A 76 7.42 -6.08 -4.94
C LEU A 76 8.43 -6.09 -3.80
N TYR A 77 9.26 -5.05 -3.70
CA TYR A 77 10.06 -4.82 -2.52
C TYR A 77 10.17 -3.33 -2.21
N ASP A 78 10.47 -3.02 -0.95
CA ASP A 78 10.53 -1.65 -0.45
C ASP A 78 11.71 -1.48 0.52
N SER A 79 11.82 -0.31 1.10
CA SER A 79 12.70 0.02 2.20
C SER A 79 11.89 0.47 3.42
N TYR A 80 12.48 0.39 4.59
CA TYR A 80 12.01 0.90 5.89
C TYR A 80 10.67 0.34 6.38
N ASP A 81 9.56 0.61 5.71
CA ASP A 81 8.23 0.51 6.31
C ASP A 81 7.16 -0.10 5.39
N GLY A 82 7.52 -0.47 4.18
CA GLY A 82 6.62 -1.20 3.25
C GLY A 82 5.43 -0.43 2.70
N ARG A 83 5.26 0.87 3.01
CA ARG A 83 4.11 1.65 2.52
C ARG A 83 3.96 1.64 1.02
N ASN A 84 5.09 1.75 0.29
CA ASN A 84 5.04 1.84 -1.16
C ASN A 84 4.71 0.48 -1.77
N SER A 85 5.31 -0.62 -1.28
CA SER A 85 4.99 -1.97 -1.76
C SER A 85 3.54 -2.36 -1.45
N ALA A 86 3.04 -2.03 -0.25
CA ALA A 86 1.66 -2.25 0.12
C ALA A 86 0.68 -1.47 -0.79
N PHE A 87 1.01 -0.23 -1.14
CA PHE A 87 0.18 0.59 -2.00
C PHE A 87 0.20 0.12 -3.47
N VAL A 88 1.37 -0.23 -4.01
CA VAL A 88 1.49 -0.82 -5.35
C VAL A 88 0.75 -2.17 -5.42
N ALA A 89 0.84 -3.00 -4.37
CA ALA A 89 0.11 -4.26 -4.29
C ALA A 89 -1.40 -4.02 -4.33
N TRP A 90 -1.91 -3.05 -3.55
CA TRP A 90 -3.32 -2.70 -3.57
C TRP A 90 -3.77 -2.19 -4.96
N ILE A 91 -2.96 -1.35 -5.65
CA ILE A 91 -3.26 -0.92 -7.03
C ILE A 91 -3.35 -2.13 -7.96
N LEU A 92 -2.42 -3.07 -7.88
CA LEU A 92 -2.45 -4.28 -8.70
C LEU A 92 -3.67 -5.16 -8.38
N GLU A 93 -4.08 -5.26 -7.11
CA GLU A 93 -5.33 -5.93 -6.73
C GLU A 93 -6.56 -5.21 -7.29
N TYR A 94 -6.59 -3.88 -7.25
CA TYR A 94 -7.64 -3.08 -7.88
C TYR A 94 -7.71 -3.31 -9.39
N LEU A 95 -6.56 -3.49 -10.05
CA LEU A 95 -6.46 -3.85 -11.47
C LEU A 95 -6.72 -5.35 -11.77
N GLY A 96 -7.12 -6.12 -10.75
CA GLY A 96 -7.57 -7.50 -10.88
C GLY A 96 -6.49 -8.58 -10.74
N ARG A 97 -5.29 -8.22 -10.25
CA ARG A 97 -4.26 -9.21 -9.94
C ARG A 97 -4.52 -9.88 -8.59
N ASN A 98 -4.25 -11.17 -8.53
CA ASN A 98 -4.38 -11.97 -7.30
C ASN A 98 -3.14 -12.83 -6.98
N ASP A 99 -2.08 -12.64 -7.76
CA ASP A 99 -0.81 -13.38 -7.74
C ASP A 99 0.37 -12.46 -7.38
N ILE A 100 0.18 -11.54 -6.43
CA ILE A 100 1.15 -10.52 -6.05
C ILE A 100 1.98 -11.03 -4.88
N HIS A 101 3.29 -10.85 -4.96
CA HIS A 101 4.21 -11.12 -3.85
C HIS A 101 4.87 -9.84 -3.37
N ILE A 102 5.02 -9.71 -2.04
CA ILE A 102 5.84 -8.67 -1.40
C ILE A 102 6.98 -9.37 -0.66
N MET A 103 8.21 -8.98 -0.93
CA MET A 103 9.35 -9.44 -0.13
C MET A 103 9.18 -8.94 1.30
N GLU A 104 9.19 -9.83 2.28
CA GLU A 104 8.91 -9.52 3.69
C GLU A 104 10.00 -8.69 4.36
N ILE A 105 11.25 -8.79 3.88
CA ILE A 105 12.38 -8.03 4.40
C ILE A 105 12.60 -6.73 3.61
N VAL A 106 13.09 -5.69 4.30
CA VAL A 106 13.47 -4.44 3.66
C VAL A 106 14.72 -4.60 2.79
N TYR A 107 14.90 -3.70 1.83
CA TYR A 107 16.09 -3.70 0.95
C TYR A 107 17.40 -3.63 1.74
N ASP A 108 17.44 -2.86 2.84
CA ASP A 108 18.68 -2.73 3.63
C ASP A 108 19.02 -4.04 4.34
N GLU A 109 18.03 -4.83 4.77
CA GLU A 109 18.23 -6.17 5.30
C GLU A 109 18.73 -7.14 4.23
N TRP A 110 18.15 -7.10 3.01
CA TRP A 110 18.66 -7.87 1.86
C TRP A 110 20.15 -7.62 1.64
N LYS A 111 20.56 -6.35 1.63
CA LYS A 111 21.96 -5.94 1.49
C LYS A 111 22.82 -6.34 2.71
N GLY A 112 22.27 -6.20 3.91
CA GLY A 112 22.94 -6.57 5.18
C GLY A 112 23.26 -8.06 5.26
N GLN A 113 22.45 -8.91 4.64
CA GLN A 113 22.69 -10.35 4.49
C GLN A 113 23.78 -10.69 3.46
N GLY A 114 24.46 -9.69 2.89
CA GLY A 114 25.54 -9.89 1.91
C GLY A 114 25.07 -10.28 0.53
N ARG A 115 23.77 -10.11 0.21
CA ARG A 115 23.21 -10.42 -1.09
C ARG A 115 23.61 -9.39 -2.14
N ASP A 116 23.69 -9.83 -3.40
CA ASP A 116 24.08 -8.96 -4.51
C ASP A 116 23.10 -7.79 -4.73
N VAL A 117 23.68 -6.63 -5.02
CA VAL A 117 22.97 -5.42 -5.42
C VAL A 117 23.53 -4.89 -6.73
N PHE A 118 22.66 -4.28 -7.53
CA PHE A 118 22.96 -3.81 -8.88
C PHE A 118 22.71 -2.31 -8.97
N TYR A 119 23.39 -1.64 -9.91
CA TYR A 119 23.36 -0.19 -10.04
C TYR A 119 22.98 0.27 -11.46
N ARG A 120 22.87 -0.68 -12.39
CA ARG A 120 22.54 -0.38 -13.78
C ARG A 120 21.09 -0.78 -14.06
N PRO A 121 20.27 0.15 -14.57
CA PRO A 121 18.91 -0.17 -14.99
C PRO A 121 18.93 -1.30 -16.03
N VAL A 122 17.99 -2.21 -15.90
CA VAL A 122 17.82 -3.32 -16.84
C VAL A 122 16.76 -2.93 -17.87
N PRO A 123 17.10 -2.89 -19.17
CA PRO A 123 16.12 -2.69 -20.21
C PRO A 123 15.03 -3.76 -20.15
N ARG A 124 13.77 -3.39 -20.26
CA ARG A 124 12.65 -4.32 -20.28
C ARG A 124 11.92 -4.25 -21.61
N THR A 125 11.50 -5.41 -22.09
CA THR A 125 10.55 -5.48 -23.21
C THR A 125 9.16 -5.18 -22.67
N ALA A 126 8.51 -4.17 -23.23
CA ALA A 126 7.13 -3.86 -22.90
C ALA A 126 6.22 -5.07 -23.17
N ARG A 127 5.26 -5.28 -22.30
CA ARG A 127 4.27 -6.38 -22.37
C ARG A 127 2.85 -5.82 -22.31
N LYS A 128 1.92 -6.59 -22.80
CA LYS A 128 0.51 -6.26 -22.63
C LYS A 128 0.07 -6.63 -21.21
N PHE A 129 -0.40 -5.64 -20.46
CA PHE A 129 -1.09 -5.81 -19.19
C PHE A 129 -2.55 -5.39 -19.36
N THR A 130 -3.47 -6.28 -19.04
CA THR A 130 -4.92 -6.09 -19.24
C THR A 130 -5.61 -5.92 -17.89
N PRO A 131 -6.02 -4.69 -17.50
CA PRO A 131 -6.73 -4.45 -16.25
C PRO A 131 -8.08 -5.18 -16.21
N ARG A 132 -8.39 -5.76 -15.07
CA ARG A 132 -9.71 -6.36 -14.75
C ARG A 132 -10.18 -5.76 -13.44
N ILE A 133 -10.86 -4.63 -13.50
CA ILE A 133 -11.15 -3.82 -12.33
C ILE A 133 -11.88 -4.60 -11.24
N ASN A 134 -11.27 -4.64 -10.07
CA ASN A 134 -11.82 -5.19 -8.85
C ASN A 134 -12.26 -4.05 -7.91
N SER A 135 -13.50 -3.60 -8.04
CA SER A 135 -14.05 -2.54 -7.19
C SER A 135 -14.27 -2.97 -5.73
N SER A 136 -14.23 -4.28 -5.45
CA SER A 136 -14.43 -4.77 -4.07
C SER A 136 -13.33 -4.35 -3.09
N VAL A 137 -12.15 -4.00 -3.59
CA VAL A 137 -10.99 -3.59 -2.76
C VAL A 137 -10.89 -2.07 -2.55
N ARG A 138 -11.73 -1.28 -3.21
CA ARG A 138 -11.71 0.18 -3.20
C ARG A 138 -12.98 0.74 -2.57
N ALA A 139 -12.83 1.77 -1.74
CA ALA A 139 -13.92 2.63 -1.29
C ALA A 139 -13.76 4.02 -1.91
N SER A 140 -14.82 4.56 -2.50
CA SER A 140 -14.88 5.94 -2.97
C SER A 140 -15.34 6.88 -1.85
N LEU A 141 -15.17 8.19 -2.03
CA LEU A 141 -15.76 9.19 -1.13
C LEU A 141 -17.26 8.99 -0.94
N GLU A 142 -17.99 8.75 -2.03
CA GLU A 142 -19.43 8.48 -2.00
C GLU A 142 -19.75 7.22 -1.17
N TYR A 143 -18.99 6.14 -1.38
CA TYR A 143 -19.18 4.90 -0.61
C TYR A 143 -18.97 5.13 0.89
N VAL A 144 -17.90 5.84 1.28
CA VAL A 144 -17.59 6.12 2.69
C VAL A 144 -18.62 7.04 3.34
N SER A 145 -19.13 8.03 2.60
CA SER A 145 -20.07 9.04 3.14
C SER A 145 -21.53 8.59 3.19
N GLN A 146 -21.92 7.57 2.42
CA GLN A 146 -23.34 7.17 2.26
C GLN A 146 -23.63 5.75 2.76
N THR A 147 -22.62 4.96 3.13
CA THR A 147 -22.83 3.58 3.59
C THR A 147 -22.82 3.53 5.11
N ASP A 148 -23.92 3.09 5.70
CA ASP A 148 -24.02 2.83 7.14
C ASP A 148 -23.31 1.53 7.54
N GLY A 149 -22.87 1.45 8.81
CA GLY A 149 -22.31 0.21 9.36
C GLY A 149 -20.87 -0.10 8.90
N LEU A 150 -20.17 0.89 8.33
CA LEU A 150 -18.74 0.74 8.05
C LEU A 150 -17.91 0.89 9.33
N THR A 151 -16.83 0.14 9.42
CA THR A 151 -15.78 0.38 10.41
C THR A 151 -14.64 1.16 9.74
N LEU A 152 -14.55 2.46 10.06
CA LEU A 152 -13.53 3.34 9.49
C LEU A 152 -12.25 3.26 10.33
N VAL A 153 -11.09 3.03 9.70
CA VAL A 153 -9.80 2.94 10.37
C VAL A 153 -8.86 4.01 9.81
N ASP A 154 -8.56 5.01 10.64
CA ASP A 154 -7.58 6.04 10.36
C ASP A 154 -6.18 5.54 10.69
N THR A 155 -5.32 5.46 9.69
CA THR A 155 -3.95 4.97 9.84
C THR A 155 -2.92 6.11 9.88
N ARG A 156 -3.35 7.37 10.06
CA ARG A 156 -2.47 8.53 10.24
C ARG A 156 -1.79 8.49 11.63
N SER A 157 -0.99 9.49 11.92
CA SER A 157 -0.45 9.65 13.28
C SER A 157 -1.57 10.02 14.27
N LEU A 158 -1.30 9.81 15.56
CA LEU A 158 -2.26 10.15 16.59
C LEU A 158 -2.53 11.68 16.64
N GLU A 159 -1.51 12.48 16.38
CA GLU A 159 -1.60 13.93 16.33
C GLU A 159 -2.49 14.39 15.16
N GLU A 160 -2.36 13.77 13.97
CA GLU A 160 -3.26 14.04 12.83
C GLU A 160 -4.70 13.67 13.18
N PHE A 161 -4.92 12.48 13.77
CA PHE A 161 -6.25 12.01 14.18
C PHE A 161 -6.91 12.93 15.21
N GLN A 162 -6.14 13.41 16.17
CA GLN A 162 -6.60 14.28 17.23
C GLN A 162 -6.75 15.76 16.81
N GLY A 163 -6.43 16.09 15.55
CA GLY A 163 -6.49 17.47 15.08
C GLY A 163 -5.41 18.39 15.67
N GLN A 164 -4.27 17.82 16.07
CA GLN A 164 -3.13 18.55 16.67
C GLN A 164 -2.01 18.80 15.65
N SER A 165 -2.18 18.33 14.42
CA SER A 165 -1.19 18.45 13.36
C SER A 165 -1.55 19.60 12.41
N ASP A 166 -0.56 20.38 12.01
CA ASP A 166 -0.68 21.42 10.97
C ASP A 166 -0.65 20.84 9.53
N ALA A 167 -0.63 19.52 9.38
CA ALA A 167 -0.57 18.87 8.06
C ALA A 167 -1.93 18.87 7.33
N ASP A 168 -3.03 19.09 8.05
CA ASP A 168 -4.39 19.08 7.52
C ASP A 168 -4.97 20.49 7.44
N GLN A 169 -5.76 20.78 6.40
CA GLN A 169 -6.46 22.07 6.27
C GLN A 169 -7.62 22.16 7.25
N ILE A 170 -8.29 21.03 7.50
CA ILE A 170 -9.34 20.89 8.51
C ILE A 170 -8.83 19.87 9.54
N PRO A 171 -8.46 20.30 10.77
CA PRO A 171 -7.93 19.40 11.78
C PRO A 171 -8.98 18.41 12.30
N GLY A 172 -8.58 17.14 12.46
CA GLY A 172 -9.46 16.08 12.97
C GLY A 172 -9.48 14.85 12.10
N HIS A 173 -10.58 14.08 12.15
CA HIS A 173 -10.73 12.81 11.44
C HIS A 173 -12.16 12.62 10.89
N ILE A 174 -12.37 11.60 10.07
CA ILE A 174 -13.71 11.22 9.58
C ILE A 174 -14.55 10.75 10.78
N PRO A 175 -15.77 11.29 10.98
CA PRO A 175 -16.59 10.96 12.15
C PRO A 175 -16.76 9.46 12.37
N GLY A 176 -16.59 9.05 13.64
CA GLY A 176 -16.67 7.64 14.05
C GLY A 176 -15.48 6.76 13.66
N ALA A 177 -14.42 7.31 13.08
CA ALA A 177 -13.22 6.54 12.76
C ALA A 177 -12.44 6.11 14.01
N ILE A 178 -11.78 4.96 13.91
CA ILE A 178 -10.90 4.39 14.93
C ILE A 178 -9.45 4.62 14.51
N SER A 179 -8.62 5.15 15.43
CA SER A 179 -7.20 5.35 15.15
C SER A 179 -6.40 4.05 15.30
N VAL A 180 -5.68 3.67 14.24
CA VAL A 180 -4.64 2.63 14.27
C VAL A 180 -3.43 3.17 13.52
N VAL A 181 -2.48 3.69 14.25
CA VAL A 181 -1.28 4.29 13.65
C VAL A 181 -0.52 3.25 12.85
N TRP A 182 -0.33 3.49 11.55
CA TRP A 182 0.20 2.50 10.60
C TRP A 182 1.56 1.92 11.00
N GLN A 183 2.41 2.68 11.72
CA GLN A 183 3.72 2.21 12.18
C GLN A 183 3.61 1.01 13.13
N THR A 184 2.51 0.87 13.88
CA THR A 184 2.30 -0.27 14.77
C THR A 184 2.06 -1.57 14.00
N LEU A 185 1.74 -1.49 12.71
CA LEU A 185 1.50 -2.62 11.82
C LEU A 185 2.74 -3.00 11.00
N VAL A 186 3.83 -2.24 11.12
CA VAL A 186 5.12 -2.52 10.48
C VAL A 186 5.88 -3.55 11.32
N GLY A 187 6.59 -4.45 10.67
CA GLY A 187 7.44 -5.44 11.32
C GLY A 187 8.67 -4.80 11.98
N GLN A 188 9.30 -5.57 12.84
CA GLN A 188 10.58 -5.24 13.48
C GLN A 188 11.73 -5.98 12.78
N ASP A 189 12.97 -5.65 13.15
CA ASP A 189 14.16 -6.36 12.70
C ASP A 189 14.25 -6.50 11.16
N GLY A 190 13.89 -5.45 10.44
CA GLY A 190 13.97 -5.40 8.98
C GLY A 190 12.80 -6.06 8.25
N ASN A 191 11.74 -6.46 8.94
CA ASN A 191 10.51 -6.97 8.32
C ASN A 191 9.56 -5.83 7.95
N LEU A 192 8.85 -5.95 6.82
CA LEU A 192 7.90 -4.94 6.34
C LEU A 192 6.53 -4.99 7.03
N ILE A 193 6.20 -6.10 7.64
CA ILE A 193 4.89 -6.33 8.26
C ILE A 193 5.05 -7.04 9.60
N CYS A 194 4.28 -6.64 10.60
CA CYS A 194 4.30 -7.28 11.90
C CYS A 194 3.77 -8.72 11.85
N GLU A 195 4.15 -9.51 12.85
CA GLU A 195 3.65 -10.88 13.01
C GLU A 195 2.12 -10.91 13.15
N GLU A 196 1.51 -12.01 12.72
CA GLU A 196 0.05 -12.13 12.69
C GLU A 196 -0.60 -12.01 14.06
N ASP A 197 0.02 -12.61 15.07
CA ASP A 197 -0.48 -12.54 16.45
C ASP A 197 -0.39 -11.11 17.02
N GLU A 198 0.64 -10.37 16.64
CA GLU A 198 0.77 -8.96 17.02
C GLU A 198 -0.30 -8.11 16.32
N ALA A 199 -0.50 -8.32 15.03
CA ALA A 199 -1.56 -7.65 14.28
C ALA A 199 -2.93 -7.90 14.90
N ARG A 200 -3.24 -9.15 15.28
CA ARG A 200 -4.51 -9.50 15.97
C ARG A 200 -4.66 -8.78 17.29
N ARG A 201 -3.59 -8.69 18.09
CA ARG A 201 -3.61 -7.95 19.36
C ARG A 201 -3.88 -6.46 19.16
N ILE A 202 -3.26 -5.84 18.17
CA ILE A 202 -3.49 -4.41 17.84
C ILE A 202 -4.94 -4.17 17.43
N ILE A 203 -5.48 -5.00 16.52
CA ILE A 203 -6.86 -4.90 16.03
C ILE A 203 -7.86 -5.09 17.20
N GLN A 204 -7.63 -6.05 18.06
CA GLN A 204 -8.47 -6.29 19.23
C GLN A 204 -8.40 -5.15 20.25
N ALA A 205 -7.21 -4.62 20.52
CA ALA A 205 -7.02 -3.49 21.43
C ALA A 205 -7.71 -2.21 20.92
N ALA A 206 -7.71 -2.00 19.60
CA ALA A 206 -8.41 -0.90 18.95
C ALA A 206 -9.93 -1.12 18.88
N LYS A 207 -10.44 -2.30 19.29
CA LYS A 207 -11.87 -2.65 19.26
C LYS A 207 -12.51 -2.51 17.86
N ILE A 208 -11.73 -2.84 16.82
CA ILE A 208 -12.22 -2.81 15.45
C ILE A 208 -13.33 -3.88 15.30
N ASP A 209 -14.53 -3.41 14.91
CA ASP A 209 -15.62 -4.31 14.57
C ASP A 209 -15.38 -4.92 13.18
N VAL A 210 -14.91 -6.15 13.18
CA VAL A 210 -14.59 -6.91 11.97
C VAL A 210 -15.79 -7.70 11.41
N SER A 211 -16.96 -7.58 12.02
CA SER A 211 -18.21 -8.13 11.46
C SER A 211 -18.74 -7.26 10.31
N ASN A 212 -18.32 -6.01 10.26
CA ASN A 212 -18.62 -5.05 9.21
C ASN A 212 -17.47 -4.95 8.20
N THR A 213 -17.76 -4.38 7.02
CA THR A 213 -16.70 -4.00 6.08
C THR A 213 -15.81 -2.94 6.71
N VAL A 214 -14.52 -3.22 6.82
CA VAL A 214 -13.53 -2.27 7.32
C VAL A 214 -13.02 -1.40 6.17
N VAL A 215 -12.96 -0.09 6.37
CA VAL A 215 -12.36 0.83 5.39
C VAL A 215 -11.16 1.52 6.00
N THR A 216 -9.99 1.28 5.43
CA THR A 216 -8.76 1.97 5.86
C THR A 216 -8.56 3.26 5.08
N TYR A 217 -8.14 4.31 5.76
CA TYR A 217 -7.72 5.57 5.12
C TYR A 217 -6.52 6.20 5.84
N CYS A 218 -5.87 7.15 5.19
CA CYS A 218 -4.84 7.99 5.81
C CYS A 218 -4.91 9.43 5.27
N LYS A 219 -3.81 10.06 4.88
CA LYS A 219 -3.85 11.36 4.16
C LYS A 219 -4.11 11.18 2.66
N VAL A 220 -3.39 10.22 2.01
CA VAL A 220 -3.43 10.01 0.55
C VAL A 220 -3.30 8.53 0.14
N GLY A 221 -3.62 7.57 0.99
CA GLY A 221 -3.74 6.13 0.68
C GLY A 221 -2.53 5.26 1.01
N ALA A 222 -1.28 5.74 0.95
CA ALA A 222 -0.11 4.88 1.09
C ALA A 222 0.05 4.25 2.49
N ARG A 223 -0.17 5.01 3.57
CA ARG A 223 -0.16 4.49 4.95
C ARG A 223 -1.35 3.54 5.19
N ALA A 224 -2.50 3.89 4.61
CA ALA A 224 -3.71 3.06 4.66
C ALA A 224 -3.52 1.69 4.00
N ALA A 225 -2.66 1.61 2.99
CA ALA A 225 -2.38 0.35 2.32
C ALA A 225 -1.68 -0.67 3.25
N VAL A 226 -0.88 -0.22 4.23
CA VAL A 226 -0.32 -1.11 5.26
C VAL A 226 -1.43 -1.71 6.11
N GLY A 227 -2.37 -0.87 6.59
CA GLY A 227 -3.55 -1.34 7.32
C GLY A 227 -4.42 -2.29 6.51
N TYR A 228 -4.67 -1.93 5.23
CA TYR A 228 -5.41 -2.78 4.30
C TYR A 228 -4.77 -4.16 4.13
N GLN A 229 -3.47 -4.23 3.84
CA GLN A 229 -2.78 -5.51 3.64
C GLN A 229 -2.76 -6.33 4.93
N THR A 230 -2.56 -5.69 6.10
CA THR A 230 -2.61 -6.36 7.40
C THR A 230 -3.97 -6.97 7.66
N LEU A 231 -5.05 -6.20 7.56
CA LEU A 231 -6.42 -6.67 7.80
C LEU A 231 -6.83 -7.77 6.81
N LYS A 232 -6.46 -7.61 5.54
CA LYS A 232 -6.75 -8.62 4.52
C LYS A 232 -6.02 -9.93 4.75
N ARG A 233 -4.75 -9.90 5.20
CA ARG A 233 -4.00 -11.09 5.59
C ARG A 233 -4.66 -11.82 6.76
N LEU A 234 -5.29 -11.10 7.67
CA LEU A 234 -6.06 -11.65 8.80
C LEU A 234 -7.44 -12.21 8.39
N GLY A 235 -7.82 -12.09 7.11
CA GLY A 235 -9.06 -12.64 6.56
C GLY A 235 -10.29 -11.74 6.68
N PHE A 236 -10.10 -10.44 6.99
CA PHE A 236 -11.22 -9.50 7.11
C PHE A 236 -11.68 -8.97 5.76
N ASP A 237 -12.97 -8.58 5.68
CA ASP A 237 -13.49 -7.81 4.56
C ASP A 237 -13.02 -6.37 4.68
N VAL A 238 -12.10 -5.96 3.80
CA VAL A 238 -11.44 -4.66 3.89
C VAL A 238 -11.37 -3.97 2.53
N LYS A 239 -11.66 -2.67 2.54
CA LYS A 239 -11.47 -1.76 1.41
C LYS A 239 -10.48 -0.66 1.79
N LEU A 240 -9.87 -0.06 0.79
CA LEU A 240 -9.03 1.12 0.95
C LEU A 240 -9.72 2.33 0.32
N PHE A 241 -9.85 3.40 1.08
CA PHE A 241 -10.27 4.70 0.59
C PHE A 241 -9.02 5.47 0.13
N ASP A 242 -8.74 5.45 -1.17
CA ASP A 242 -7.51 5.99 -1.75
C ASP A 242 -7.44 7.52 -1.79
N GLY A 243 -8.59 8.20 -1.91
CA GLY A 243 -8.69 9.64 -1.76
C GLY A 243 -8.43 10.11 -0.34
N SER A 244 -8.74 9.24 0.62
CA SER A 244 -8.39 9.39 2.03
C SER A 244 -8.82 10.73 2.63
N TYR A 245 -8.17 11.19 3.70
CA TYR A 245 -8.52 12.42 4.37
C TYR A 245 -8.35 13.67 3.49
N ALA A 246 -7.40 13.65 2.55
CA ALA A 246 -7.21 14.79 1.64
C ALA A 246 -8.39 15.00 0.67
N GLU A 247 -9.11 13.97 0.29
CA GLU A 247 -10.34 14.08 -0.49
C GLU A 247 -11.52 14.43 0.43
N TRP A 248 -11.60 13.82 1.62
CA TRP A 248 -12.63 14.08 2.60
C TRP A 248 -12.66 15.55 3.04
N GLU A 249 -11.53 16.13 3.46
CA GLU A 249 -11.46 17.52 3.90
C GLU A 249 -11.86 18.54 2.81
N LYS A 250 -11.64 18.22 1.53
CA LYS A 250 -12.04 19.06 0.38
C LYS A 250 -13.52 18.95 0.03
N SER A 251 -14.19 17.89 0.47
CA SER A 251 -15.58 17.64 0.11
C SER A 251 -16.58 18.47 0.91
N GLY A 252 -16.14 19.09 2.01
CA GLY A 252 -17.02 19.84 2.93
C GLY A 252 -17.88 18.94 3.84
N LEU A 253 -17.61 17.63 3.87
CA LEU A 253 -18.26 16.69 4.78
C LEU A 253 -17.83 16.92 6.24
N PRO A 254 -18.65 16.51 7.23
CA PRO A 254 -18.32 16.68 8.64
C PRO A 254 -16.97 16.09 9.04
N VAL A 255 -16.28 16.76 9.94
CA VAL A 255 -15.03 16.33 10.56
C VAL A 255 -15.23 16.29 12.07
N GLU A 256 -14.78 15.22 12.70
CA GLU A 256 -14.73 15.11 14.16
C GLU A 256 -13.35 15.57 14.63
N ASN A 257 -13.34 16.57 15.51
CA ASN A 257 -12.10 17.07 16.13
C ASN A 257 -12.25 16.98 17.66
N PRO A 258 -11.52 16.05 18.31
CA PRO A 258 -11.62 15.89 19.77
C PRO A 258 -11.16 17.11 20.58
N ASN A 259 -10.46 18.06 19.96
CA ASN A 259 -9.95 19.27 20.59
C ASN A 259 -10.74 20.54 20.23
N SER A 260 -11.83 20.41 19.47
CA SER A 260 -12.76 21.53 19.25
C SER A 260 -13.81 21.52 20.35
N ASP A 261 -13.82 22.58 21.18
CA ASP A 261 -14.88 22.87 22.17
C ASP A 261 -16.23 23.12 21.49
#